data_95bda3de9c6986e39fc5037a1f8a9617
#
_entry.id   95bda3de9c6986e39fc5037a1f8a9617
#
_cell.length_a   1.000
_cell.length_b   1.000
_cell.length_c   1.000
_cell.angle_alpha   90.00
_cell.angle_beta   90.00
_cell.angle_gamma   90.00
#
_symmetry.space_group_name_H-M   'P 1'
#
loop_
_entity.id
_entity.type
_entity.pdbx_description
1 polymer ?
#
loop_
_entity_poly.entity_id
_entity_poly.type
_entity_poly.pdbx_seq_one_letter_code
_entity_poly.pdbx_strand_id
1 'polypeptide(L)'
;IPTKAGINLVTVLPEPLTRSRDTGAGEATPAQSLAAWQEFARQYFPALADRPAVVHGGSVLLPVPFPQTGLHVLRAGVFVGSVQKGRFVPEHHLFTAFGALCTNREALTLADPRVTEYLSGREIAADTAADGWCCVTVDGCPMGGGKVSGGRVKNHYPKALRLL
;
A
#
# COMPACT_ATOMS: atom_id res chain seq x y z
N ILE A 1 -19.96 40.57 2.99
CA ILE A 1 -20.31 39.67 4.12
C ILE A 1 -19.96 38.26 3.67
N PRO A 2 -18.97 37.59 4.21
CA PRO A 2 -18.63 36.24 3.79
C PRO A 2 -19.54 35.22 4.47
N THR A 3 -20.26 34.45 3.66
CA THR A 3 -21.08 33.33 4.11
C THR A 3 -20.13 32.19 4.50
N LYS A 4 -20.17 31.78 5.75
CA LYS A 4 -19.52 30.56 6.24
C LYS A 4 -20.19 29.35 5.61
N ALA A 5 -19.66 28.81 4.55
CA ALA A 5 -19.97 27.46 4.12
C ALA A 5 -18.96 26.52 4.80
N GLY A 6 -19.37 25.90 5.88
CA GLY A 6 -18.63 24.81 6.50
C GLY A 6 -18.65 23.61 5.56
N ILE A 7 -17.54 23.33 4.92
CA ILE A 7 -17.37 22.11 4.12
C ILE A 7 -17.09 20.96 5.08
N ASN A 8 -18.05 20.07 5.20
CA ASN A 8 -17.94 18.87 6.02
C ASN A 8 -16.94 17.91 5.36
N LEU A 9 -15.84 17.65 6.02
CA LEU A 9 -14.71 16.81 5.56
C LEU A 9 -15.09 15.35 5.23
N VAL A 10 -16.30 14.93 5.58
CA VAL A 10 -16.75 13.54 5.46
C VAL A 10 -17.37 13.21 4.10
N THR A 11 -17.66 14.20 3.25
CA THR A 11 -18.57 13.99 2.12
C THR A 11 -17.91 13.93 0.74
N VAL A 12 -16.58 14.01 0.63
CA VAL A 12 -15.93 14.05 -0.70
C VAL A 12 -14.84 12.98 -0.80
N LEU A 13 -15.23 11.73 -0.56
CA LEU A 13 -14.51 10.60 -1.14
C LEU A 13 -15.28 10.21 -2.40
N PRO A 14 -14.64 10.18 -3.58
CA PRO A 14 -15.29 9.69 -4.79
C PRO A 14 -15.77 8.27 -4.54
N GLU A 15 -16.96 7.97 -5.03
CA GLU A 15 -17.49 6.61 -5.11
C GLU A 15 -16.38 5.66 -5.58
N PRO A 16 -16.16 4.52 -4.92
CA PRO A 16 -15.19 3.56 -5.39
C PRO A 16 -15.59 3.13 -6.79
N LEU A 17 -14.62 3.11 -7.70
CA LEU A 17 -14.78 2.37 -8.95
C LEU A 17 -15.07 0.92 -8.58
N THR A 18 -16.33 0.59 -8.48
CA THR A 18 -16.84 -0.74 -8.19
C THR A 18 -16.44 -1.67 -9.33
N ARG A 19 -15.29 -2.29 -9.22
CA ARG A 19 -15.10 -3.61 -9.80
C ARG A 19 -15.54 -4.61 -8.74
N SER A 20 -16.85 -4.86 -8.70
CA SER A 20 -17.39 -6.04 -8.07
C SER A 20 -16.81 -7.26 -8.76
N ARG A 21 -15.81 -7.87 -8.17
CA ARG A 21 -15.57 -9.29 -8.33
C ARG A 21 -16.25 -9.98 -7.16
N ASP A 22 -17.44 -10.46 -7.44
CA ASP A 22 -18.11 -11.47 -6.64
C ASP A 22 -17.14 -12.59 -6.34
N THR A 23 -16.67 -12.69 -5.11
CA THR A 23 -16.08 -13.88 -4.56
C THR A 23 -16.63 -14.01 -3.15
N GLY A 24 -17.53 -14.97 -2.96
CA GLY A 24 -18.27 -15.27 -1.73
C GLY A 24 -17.42 -15.69 -0.53
N ALA A 25 -16.57 -14.79 -0.06
CA ALA A 25 -16.02 -14.79 1.28
C ALA A 25 -16.48 -13.46 1.87
N GLY A 26 -17.17 -13.48 3.01
CA GLY A 26 -17.71 -12.29 3.66
C GLY A 26 -16.66 -11.18 3.74
N GLU A 27 -17.03 -9.97 3.33
CA GLU A 27 -16.15 -8.81 3.44
C GLU A 27 -15.77 -8.59 4.90
N ALA A 28 -14.48 -8.33 5.14
CA ALA A 28 -14.01 -8.01 6.48
C ALA A 28 -14.66 -6.72 6.98
N THR A 29 -15.07 -6.72 8.24
CA THR A 29 -15.61 -5.51 8.85
C THR A 29 -14.53 -4.42 8.94
N PRO A 30 -14.90 -3.12 9.03
CA PRO A 30 -13.92 -2.05 9.22
C PRO A 30 -12.98 -2.29 10.41
N ALA A 31 -13.50 -2.79 11.53
CA ALA A 31 -12.71 -3.12 12.71
C ALA A 31 -11.70 -4.25 12.44
N GLN A 32 -12.10 -5.30 11.72
CA GLN A 32 -11.21 -6.38 11.31
C GLN A 32 -10.13 -5.88 10.33
N SER A 33 -10.48 -4.99 9.41
CA SER A 33 -9.53 -4.41 8.46
C SER A 33 -8.48 -3.55 9.16
N LEU A 34 -8.89 -2.74 10.14
CA LEU A 34 -7.96 -1.93 10.94
C LEU A 34 -7.06 -2.80 11.82
N ALA A 35 -7.60 -3.84 12.46
CA ALA A 35 -6.80 -4.77 13.27
C ALA A 35 -5.75 -5.50 12.42
N ALA A 36 -6.15 -5.99 11.24
CA ALA A 36 -5.24 -6.65 10.31
C ALA A 36 -4.15 -5.71 9.79
N TRP A 37 -4.49 -4.45 9.51
CA TRP A 37 -3.52 -3.41 9.18
C TRP A 37 -2.53 -3.18 10.31
N GLN A 38 -3.00 -2.99 11.55
CA GLN A 38 -2.12 -2.73 12.69
C GLN A 38 -1.15 -3.88 12.94
N GLU A 39 -1.60 -5.12 12.85
CA GLU A 39 -0.74 -6.30 12.97
C GLU A 39 0.32 -6.32 11.87
N PHE A 40 -0.09 -6.11 10.62
CA PHE A 40 0.82 -6.02 9.48
C PHE A 40 1.82 -4.86 9.65
N ALA A 41 1.36 -3.69 10.08
CA ALA A 41 2.21 -2.53 10.26
C ALA A 41 3.24 -2.74 11.39
N ARG A 42 2.85 -3.34 12.51
CA ARG A 42 3.81 -3.68 13.59
C ARG A 42 4.93 -4.57 13.09
N GLN A 43 4.63 -5.49 12.19
CA GLN A 43 5.62 -6.42 11.66
C GLN A 43 6.54 -5.78 10.61
N TYR A 44 6.01 -5.01 9.67
CA TYR A 44 6.74 -4.53 8.50
C TYR A 44 6.99 -3.03 8.46
N PHE A 45 6.13 -2.23 9.10
CA PHE A 45 6.16 -0.76 9.12
C PHE A 45 5.89 -0.21 10.52
N PRO A 46 6.69 -0.56 11.55
CA PRO A 46 6.39 -0.23 12.95
C PRO A 46 6.17 1.28 13.17
N ALA A 47 6.84 2.14 12.41
CA ALA A 47 6.65 3.59 12.46
C ALA A 47 5.26 4.08 11.98
N LEU A 48 4.47 3.20 11.34
CA LEU A 48 3.12 3.50 10.87
C LEU A 48 2.02 2.85 11.73
N ALA A 49 2.36 1.91 12.62
CA ALA A 49 1.39 1.09 13.33
C ALA A 49 0.40 1.91 14.18
N ASP A 50 0.88 3.02 14.77
CA ASP A 50 0.08 3.89 15.63
C ASP A 50 -0.49 5.12 14.91
N ARG A 51 -0.27 5.23 13.58
CA ARG A 51 -0.87 6.31 12.81
C ARG A 51 -2.37 6.10 12.63
N PRO A 52 -3.16 7.20 12.68
CA PRO A 52 -4.58 7.13 12.37
C PRO A 52 -4.82 6.48 11.01
N ALA A 53 -5.72 5.52 10.97
CA ALA A 53 -6.12 4.84 9.74
C ALA A 53 -7.64 4.79 9.66
N VAL A 54 -8.19 4.86 8.45
CA VAL A 54 -9.63 4.74 8.19
C VAL A 54 -9.88 3.67 7.14
N VAL A 55 -11.08 3.10 7.14
CA VAL A 55 -11.50 2.14 6.11
C VAL A 55 -12.47 2.82 5.16
N HIS A 56 -12.19 2.70 3.88
CA HIS A 56 -13.05 3.20 2.81
C HIS A 56 -13.15 2.16 1.70
N GLY A 57 -14.37 1.75 1.35
CA GLY A 57 -14.60 0.75 0.31
C GLY A 57 -13.83 -0.56 0.51
N GLY A 58 -13.73 -1.05 1.75
CA GLY A 58 -12.97 -2.27 2.09
C GLY A 58 -11.45 -2.11 2.12
N SER A 59 -10.93 -0.94 1.75
CA SER A 59 -9.49 -0.63 1.78
C SER A 59 -9.12 0.23 2.97
N VAL A 60 -7.93 0.02 3.51
CA VAL A 60 -7.36 0.84 4.59
C VAL A 60 -6.59 2.01 4.00
N LEU A 61 -6.89 3.20 4.51
CA LEU A 61 -6.30 4.48 4.11
C LEU A 61 -5.60 5.12 5.30
N LEU A 62 -4.37 5.59 5.11
CA LEU A 62 -3.70 6.53 6.00
C LEU A 62 -4.01 7.95 5.52
N PRO A 63 -4.83 8.72 6.25
CA PRO A 63 -5.20 10.06 5.84
C PRO A 63 -4.01 11.02 6.00
N VAL A 64 -3.93 12.01 5.11
CA VAL A 64 -2.99 13.12 5.23
C VAL A 64 -3.80 14.37 5.56
N PRO A 65 -3.56 15.01 6.72
CA PRO A 65 -4.20 16.28 7.03
C PRO A 65 -3.63 17.37 6.12
N PHE A 66 -4.49 18.04 5.36
CA PHE A 66 -4.10 19.25 4.64
C PHE A 66 -5.28 20.21 4.56
N PRO A 67 -5.02 21.54 4.45
CA PRO A 67 -6.07 22.54 4.32
C PRO A 67 -6.80 22.37 2.98
N GLN A 68 -8.12 22.20 3.03
CA GLN A 68 -8.96 21.94 1.86
C GLN A 68 -9.66 23.19 1.33
N THR A 69 -9.31 24.37 1.84
CA THR A 69 -10.00 25.62 1.51
C THR A 69 -9.82 25.96 0.03
N GLY A 70 -10.92 26.00 -0.72
CA GLY A 70 -10.94 26.38 -2.13
C GLY A 70 -10.43 25.28 -3.12
N LEU A 71 -10.20 24.06 -2.67
CA LEU A 71 -9.74 22.96 -3.51
C LEU A 71 -10.82 21.88 -3.67
N HIS A 72 -10.94 21.32 -4.88
CA HIS A 72 -11.71 20.09 -5.13
C HIS A 72 -10.78 18.89 -4.92
N VAL A 73 -10.88 18.27 -3.74
CA VAL A 73 -10.00 17.17 -3.35
C VAL A 73 -10.53 15.84 -3.87
N LEU A 74 -9.83 15.21 -4.79
CA LEU A 74 -10.18 13.88 -5.31
C LEU A 74 -9.70 12.75 -4.38
N ARG A 75 -8.58 12.93 -3.69
CA ARG A 75 -8.02 11.97 -2.75
C ARG A 75 -7.10 12.66 -1.76
N ALA A 76 -7.19 12.29 -0.48
CA ALA A 76 -6.27 12.76 0.56
C ALA A 76 -5.79 11.57 1.40
N GLY A 77 -4.55 11.12 1.17
CA GLY A 77 -3.94 10.02 1.89
C GLY A 77 -3.46 8.89 1.00
N VAL A 78 -2.94 7.84 1.63
CA VAL A 78 -2.35 6.68 0.96
C VAL A 78 -3.16 5.42 1.28
N PHE A 79 -3.67 4.76 0.26
CA PHE A 79 -4.24 3.42 0.41
C PHE A 79 -3.11 2.42 0.69
N VAL A 80 -3.16 1.78 1.84
CA VAL A 80 -2.09 0.88 2.31
C VAL A 80 -2.39 -0.59 2.04
N GLY A 81 -3.65 -0.97 1.89
CA GLY A 81 -4.04 -2.33 1.58
C GLY A 81 -5.48 -2.65 1.93
N SER A 82 -5.82 -3.92 1.80
CA SER A 82 -7.16 -4.46 2.12
C SER A 82 -7.06 -5.86 2.71
N VAL A 83 -8.13 -6.31 3.35
CA VAL A 83 -8.22 -7.70 3.81
C VAL A 83 -8.79 -8.57 2.70
N GLN A 84 -8.05 -9.59 2.29
CA GLN A 84 -8.46 -10.56 1.29
C GLN A 84 -8.31 -11.96 1.88
N LYS A 85 -9.39 -12.74 1.86
CA LYS A 85 -9.41 -14.12 2.43
C LYS A 85 -8.85 -14.18 3.86
N GLY A 86 -9.24 -13.20 4.70
CA GLY A 86 -8.83 -13.11 6.10
C GLY A 86 -7.38 -12.67 6.33
N ARG A 87 -6.65 -12.21 5.32
CA ARG A 87 -5.26 -11.73 5.43
C ARG A 87 -5.12 -10.33 4.87
N PHE A 88 -4.28 -9.51 5.52
CA PHE A 88 -3.95 -8.19 4.99
C PHE A 88 -3.06 -8.34 3.75
N VAL A 89 -3.49 -7.71 2.66
CA VAL A 89 -2.75 -7.62 1.39
C VAL A 89 -2.37 -6.16 1.17
N PRO A 90 -1.07 -5.82 1.22
CA PRO A 90 -0.63 -4.45 1.04
C PRO A 90 -0.75 -4.00 -0.42
N GLU A 91 -1.05 -2.71 -0.59
CA GLU A 91 -1.10 -2.06 -1.90
C GLU A 91 0.27 -1.48 -2.30
N HIS A 92 0.48 -1.32 -3.60
CA HIS A 92 1.71 -0.76 -4.16
C HIS A 92 2.04 0.62 -3.57
N HIS A 93 1.02 1.45 -3.35
CA HIS A 93 1.18 2.80 -2.78
C HIS A 93 1.80 2.82 -1.38
N LEU A 94 1.58 1.79 -0.57
CA LEU A 94 2.24 1.65 0.73
C LEU A 94 3.76 1.61 0.56
N PHE A 95 4.24 0.77 -0.36
CA PHE A 95 5.68 0.60 -0.58
C PHE A 95 6.32 1.83 -1.22
N THR A 96 5.67 2.46 -2.20
CA THR A 96 6.22 3.65 -2.85
C THR A 96 6.22 4.88 -1.94
N ALA A 97 5.19 5.05 -1.11
CA ALA A 97 5.10 6.19 -0.19
C ALA A 97 5.94 6.02 1.09
N PHE A 98 5.99 4.80 1.62
CA PHE A 98 6.56 4.52 2.95
C PHE A 98 7.60 3.41 2.94
N GLY A 99 8.06 2.94 1.79
CA GLY A 99 8.99 1.82 1.68
C GLY A 99 10.32 2.04 2.39
N ALA A 100 10.76 3.30 2.55
CA ALA A 100 11.92 3.64 3.36
C ALA A 100 11.74 3.28 4.86
N LEU A 101 10.50 3.15 5.34
CA LEU A 101 10.16 2.75 6.70
C LEU A 101 9.93 1.23 6.84
N CYS A 102 9.97 0.49 5.71
CA CYS A 102 9.83 -0.96 5.74
C CYS A 102 11.05 -1.61 6.39
N THR A 103 10.83 -2.49 7.36
CA THR A 103 11.91 -3.20 8.06
C THR A 103 12.51 -4.32 7.24
N ASN A 104 11.73 -4.91 6.32
CA ASN A 104 12.17 -5.99 5.43
C ASN A 104 12.33 -5.45 4.01
N ARG A 105 13.56 -5.43 3.50
CA ARG A 105 13.87 -4.82 2.20
C ARG A 105 14.79 -5.74 1.37
N GLU A 106 14.45 -5.87 0.08
CA GLU A 106 15.37 -6.37 -0.93
C GLU A 106 16.05 -5.17 -1.57
N ALA A 107 17.35 -5.01 -1.25
CA ALA A 107 18.13 -3.85 -1.68
C ALA A 107 18.93 -4.19 -2.93
N LEU A 108 18.61 -3.49 -4.03
CA LEU A 108 19.29 -3.61 -5.31
C LEU A 108 20.07 -2.32 -5.61
N THR A 109 21.07 -2.42 -6.46
CA THR A 109 21.69 -1.27 -7.12
C THR A 109 21.11 -1.09 -8.52
N LEU A 110 21.21 0.10 -9.08
CA LEU A 110 20.69 0.37 -10.42
C LEU A 110 21.33 -0.52 -11.51
N ALA A 111 22.57 -0.95 -11.29
CA ALA A 111 23.29 -1.84 -12.22
C ALA A 111 22.89 -3.33 -12.07
N ASP A 112 22.10 -3.68 -11.06
CA ASP A 112 21.69 -5.06 -10.84
C ASP A 112 20.65 -5.48 -11.92
N PRO A 113 20.88 -6.57 -12.66
CA PRO A 113 19.94 -7.04 -13.70
C PRO A 113 18.57 -7.39 -13.15
N ARG A 114 18.45 -7.73 -11.86
CA ARG A 114 17.17 -8.00 -11.20
C ARG A 114 16.22 -6.80 -11.19
N VAL A 115 16.75 -5.56 -11.33
CA VAL A 115 15.92 -4.35 -11.43
C VAL A 115 14.99 -4.45 -12.65
N THR A 116 15.55 -4.75 -13.84
CA THR A 116 14.75 -4.91 -15.05
C THR A 116 13.78 -6.08 -14.96
N GLU A 117 14.18 -7.18 -14.35
CA GLU A 117 13.31 -8.34 -14.12
C GLU A 117 12.14 -7.98 -13.21
N TYR A 118 12.40 -7.29 -12.10
CA TYR A 118 11.36 -6.85 -11.18
C TYR A 118 10.38 -5.87 -11.85
N LEU A 119 10.89 -4.86 -12.57
CA LEU A 119 10.03 -3.89 -13.27
C LEU A 119 9.23 -4.52 -14.42
N SER A 120 9.70 -5.62 -14.99
CA SER A 120 8.95 -6.42 -15.99
C SER A 120 7.93 -7.39 -15.34
N GLY A 121 7.84 -7.41 -14.00
CA GLY A 121 6.89 -8.25 -13.27
C GLY A 121 7.36 -9.69 -13.03
N ARG A 122 8.63 -10.01 -13.27
CA ARG A 122 9.20 -11.33 -13.00
C ARG A 122 9.58 -11.48 -11.53
N GLU A 123 9.67 -12.73 -11.07
CA GLU A 123 10.23 -13.06 -9.76
C GLU A 123 11.75 -12.91 -9.81
N ILE A 124 12.31 -12.38 -8.73
CA ILE A 124 13.76 -12.21 -8.58
C ILE A 124 14.28 -13.01 -7.40
N ALA A 125 15.59 -13.31 -7.36
CA ALA A 125 16.21 -13.89 -6.19
C ALA A 125 16.19 -12.89 -5.02
N ALA A 126 15.98 -13.40 -3.81
CA ALA A 126 16.07 -12.63 -2.57
C ALA A 126 17.44 -12.88 -1.92
N ASP A 127 18.21 -11.81 -1.75
CA ASP A 127 19.53 -11.87 -1.14
C ASP A 127 19.56 -11.18 0.23
N THR A 128 18.80 -10.10 0.40
CA THR A 128 18.80 -9.28 1.62
C THR A 128 17.48 -9.35 2.39
N ALA A 129 16.35 -9.61 1.72
CA ALA A 129 15.05 -9.69 2.36
C ALA A 129 14.80 -11.07 2.98
N ALA A 130 14.25 -11.09 4.20
CA ALA A 130 13.74 -12.28 4.86
C ALA A 130 12.37 -12.70 4.31
N ASP A 131 11.97 -13.94 4.59
CA ASP A 131 10.63 -14.46 4.22
C ASP A 131 9.51 -13.56 4.74
N GLY A 132 8.49 -13.35 3.92
CA GLY A 132 7.36 -12.46 4.16
C GLY A 132 7.29 -11.29 3.20
N TRP A 133 6.51 -10.27 3.54
CA TRP A 133 6.41 -9.07 2.72
C TRP A 133 7.70 -8.24 2.80
N CYS A 134 8.12 -7.70 1.68
CA CYS A 134 9.30 -6.83 1.59
C CYS A 134 9.06 -5.65 0.66
N CYS A 135 9.84 -4.60 0.86
CA CYS A 135 9.97 -3.51 -0.09
C CYS A 135 11.19 -3.76 -0.97
N VAL A 136 11.03 -3.73 -2.29
CA VAL A 136 12.14 -3.74 -3.23
C VAL A 136 12.63 -2.31 -3.40
N THR A 137 13.92 -2.07 -3.15
CA THR A 137 14.55 -0.76 -3.27
C THR A 137 15.69 -0.79 -4.29
N VAL A 138 15.89 0.33 -5.00
CA VAL A 138 17.01 0.52 -5.92
C VAL A 138 17.78 1.75 -5.48
N ASP A 139 19.04 1.59 -5.14
CA ASP A 139 19.88 2.63 -4.53
C ASP A 139 19.20 3.37 -3.37
N GLY A 140 18.47 2.61 -2.54
CA GLY A 140 17.71 3.11 -1.41
C GLY A 140 16.33 3.69 -1.75
N CYS A 141 15.99 3.86 -3.02
CA CYS A 141 14.67 4.37 -3.46
C CYS A 141 13.64 3.24 -3.51
N PRO A 142 12.50 3.36 -2.81
CA PRO A 142 11.44 2.35 -2.87
C PRO A 142 10.81 2.25 -4.25
N MET A 143 10.80 1.05 -4.84
CA MET A 143 10.21 0.78 -6.14
C MET A 143 8.85 0.11 -6.05
N GLY A 144 8.63 -0.71 -5.04
CA GLY A 144 7.39 -1.43 -4.87
C GLY A 144 7.51 -2.58 -3.88
N GLY A 145 6.47 -3.42 -3.81
CA GLY A 145 6.40 -4.55 -2.89
C GLY A 145 6.62 -5.90 -3.53
N GLY A 146 7.01 -6.85 -2.71
CA GLY A 146 7.10 -8.25 -3.05
C GLY A 146 6.85 -9.13 -1.84
N LYS A 147 6.69 -10.43 -2.07
CA LYS A 147 6.59 -11.41 -1.00
C LYS A 147 7.68 -12.46 -1.16
N VAL A 148 8.57 -12.53 -0.19
CA VAL A 148 9.66 -13.49 -0.17
C VAL A 148 9.16 -14.84 0.31
N SER A 149 9.56 -15.88 -0.38
CA SER A 149 9.35 -17.26 0.00
C SER A 149 10.41 -18.14 -0.68
N GLY A 150 11.12 -18.95 0.11
CA GLY A 150 12.10 -19.88 -0.42
C GLY A 150 13.24 -19.21 -1.21
N GLY A 151 13.72 -18.04 -0.74
CA GLY A 151 14.81 -17.30 -1.37
C GLY A 151 14.42 -16.57 -2.67
N ARG A 152 13.12 -16.41 -2.95
CA ARG A 152 12.62 -15.69 -4.12
C ARG A 152 11.61 -14.63 -3.73
N VAL A 153 11.71 -13.46 -4.36
CA VAL A 153 10.72 -12.39 -4.24
C VAL A 153 9.64 -12.61 -5.29
N LYS A 154 8.46 -13.03 -4.86
CA LYS A 154 7.26 -13.03 -5.70
C LYS A 154 6.84 -11.59 -5.97
N ASN A 155 6.74 -11.23 -7.23
CA ASN A 155 6.57 -9.86 -7.68
C ASN A 155 5.13 -9.35 -7.45
N HIS A 156 4.99 -8.21 -6.77
CA HIS A 156 3.73 -7.50 -6.57
C HIS A 156 3.71 -6.13 -7.27
N TYR A 157 4.63 -5.89 -8.21
CA TYR A 157 4.63 -4.67 -9.02
C TYR A 157 3.40 -4.61 -9.94
N PRO A 158 2.67 -3.48 -9.99
CA PRO A 158 1.42 -3.37 -10.73
C PRO A 158 1.58 -3.68 -12.22
N LYS A 159 0.69 -4.50 -12.77
CA LYS A 159 0.75 -4.88 -14.20
C LYS A 159 0.77 -3.69 -15.15
N ALA A 160 0.03 -2.63 -14.82
CA ALA A 160 -0.06 -1.42 -15.65
C ALA A 160 1.22 -0.58 -15.67
N LEU A 161 2.16 -0.82 -14.75
CA LEU A 161 3.43 -0.08 -14.66
C LEU A 161 4.64 -0.89 -15.15
N ARG A 162 4.43 -2.14 -15.58
CA ARG A 162 5.52 -3.03 -16.00
C ARG A 162 6.16 -2.57 -17.31
N LEU A 163 7.47 -2.75 -17.38
CA LEU A 163 8.20 -2.65 -18.62
C LEU A 163 7.71 -3.73 -19.61
N LEU A 164 7.53 -3.34 -20.86
CA LEU A 164 7.15 -4.24 -21.95
C LEU A 164 8.37 -4.97 -22.53
#